data_817877bf11e64475c09a1f8f2f4420c2
#
_entry.id   817877bf11e64475c09a1f8f2f4420c2
#
_cell.length_a   1.000
_cell.length_b   1.000
_cell.length_c   1.000
_cell.angle_alpha   90.00
_cell.angle_beta   90.00
_cell.angle_gamma   90.00
#
_symmetry.space_group_name_H-M   'P 1'
#
loop_
_entity.id
_entity.type
_entity.pdbx_description
1 polymer ?
#
loop_
_entity_poly.entity_id
_entity_poly.type
_entity_poly.pdbx_seq_one_letter_code
_entity_poly.pdbx_strand_id
1 'polypeptide(L)'
;MQRRRPHRVGTHTNFFAPMSKPLYKVTFLNAGKVYELYARRVSSGALWGFTEVADLVFDVHEGVVVDPNEERLRDEFGQTRVLHLPMQSIVRIEEVERKGTSAIRDAATGEKVVTPFPLPAKPR
;
A
#
# COMPACT_ATOMS: atom_id res chain seq x y z
N MET A 1 -34.72 -13.85 24.82
CA MET A 1 -34.22 -13.62 24.41
C MET A 1 -33.57 -13.35 23.75
N GLN A 2 -33.49 -13.01 23.62
CA GLN A 2 -32.89 -12.56 23.05
C GLN A 2 -32.15 -12.27 22.52
N ARG A 3 -32.00 -12.02 22.59
CA ARG A 3 -31.30 -11.56 22.10
C ARG A 3 -30.47 -11.21 21.54
N ARG A 4 -30.27 -11.00 21.56
CA ARG A 4 -29.50 -10.54 21.04
C ARG A 4 -28.79 -10.06 20.36
N ARG A 5 -28.68 -9.73 20.51
CA ARG A 5 -28.07 -9.15 19.89
C ARG A 5 -27.31 -8.51 19.44
N PRO A 6 -27.37 -8.32 19.60
CA PRO A 6 -26.67 -7.55 19.14
C PRO A 6 -25.72 -7.03 18.87
N HIS A 7 -25.77 -6.96 19.31
CA HIS A 7 -25.08 -6.54 18.94
C HIS A 7 -24.28 -6.36 18.33
N ARG A 8 -24.26 -6.29 18.57
CA ARG A 8 -23.74 -6.07 17.95
C ARG A 8 -23.17 -5.60 17.43
N VAL A 9 -23.20 -5.20 17.71
CA VAL A 9 -22.81 -4.78 17.16
C VAL A 9 -22.35 -4.34 16.73
N GLY A 10 -22.36 -3.96 17.00
CA GLY A 10 -22.02 -3.52 16.58
C GLY A 10 -21.67 -3.09 16.15
N THR A 11 -21.67 -2.72 16.29
CA THR A 11 -21.49 -2.40 15.88
C THR A 11 -21.20 -1.91 15.39
N HIS A 12 -21.10 -1.34 15.42
CA HIS A 12 -21.00 -0.83 14.87
C HIS A 12 -20.80 -0.50 14.16
N THR A 13 -20.70 -0.33 14.48
CA THR A 13 -20.54 0.00 13.80
C THR A 13 -20.44 0.01 12.89
N ASN A 14 -20.41 0.04 12.79
CA ASN A 14 -20.46 0.18 11.66
C ASN A 14 -21.24 -0.22 10.69
N PHE A 15 -22.11 0.01 10.82
CA PHE A 15 -22.80 -0.47 9.84
C PHE A 15 -22.99 0.38 8.72
N PHE A 16 -22.92 1.58 8.81
CA PHE A 16 -22.99 2.31 7.67
C PHE A 16 -21.73 2.45 7.03
N ALA A 17 -20.76 2.43 7.65
CA ALA A 17 -19.61 2.60 7.02
C ALA A 17 -19.27 1.54 6.14
N PRO A 18 -19.81 0.63 6.23
CA PRO A 18 -19.44 -0.39 5.56
C PRO A 18 -19.47 -0.58 4.19
N MET A 19 -19.88 0.28 3.63
CA MET A 19 -19.88 0.17 2.29
C MET A 19 -18.53 0.23 1.70
N SER A 20 -17.58 0.84 2.33
CA SER A 20 -16.28 0.93 1.74
C SER A 20 -15.35 -0.07 2.37
N LYS A 21 -14.51 -0.64 1.59
CA LYS A 21 -13.50 -1.54 2.08
C LYS A 21 -12.42 -0.75 2.78
N PRO A 22 -11.77 -1.35 3.73
CA PRO A 22 -10.66 -0.66 4.37
C PRO A 22 -9.57 -0.36 3.36
N LEU A 23 -8.82 0.65 3.65
CA LEU A 23 -7.68 1.02 2.83
C LEU A 23 -6.50 1.22 3.76
N TYR A 24 -5.40 0.59 3.43
CA TYR A 24 -4.21 0.64 4.26
C TYR A 24 -3.06 1.26 3.52
N LYS A 25 -2.28 2.06 4.23
CA LYS A 25 -1.01 2.55 3.73
C LYS A 25 0.06 1.74 4.41
N VAL A 26 0.88 1.06 3.63
CA VAL A 26 1.94 0.20 4.15
C VAL A 26 3.28 0.80 3.77
N THR A 27 4.11 1.03 4.77
CA THR A 27 5.45 1.58 4.57
C THR A 27 6.45 0.52 4.96
N PHE A 28 7.35 0.18 4.07
CA PHE A 28 8.34 -0.87 4.34
C PHE A 28 9.66 -0.56 3.67
N LEU A 29 10.70 -1.21 4.20
CA LEU A 29 12.05 -1.08 3.68
C LEU A 29 12.41 -2.25 2.81
N ASN A 30 13.03 -1.98 1.70
CA ASN A 30 13.49 -3.05 0.83
C ASN A 30 14.69 -2.54 0.03
N ALA A 31 15.83 -3.19 0.20
CA ALA A 31 17.03 -2.88 -0.56
C ALA A 31 17.42 -1.40 -0.48
N GLY A 32 17.38 -0.85 0.72
CA GLY A 32 17.79 0.54 0.92
C GLY A 32 16.77 1.57 0.50
N LYS A 33 15.56 1.13 0.16
CA LYS A 33 14.50 2.03 -0.26
C LYS A 33 13.29 1.87 0.63
N VAL A 34 12.56 2.95 0.80
CA VAL A 34 11.33 2.96 1.58
C VAL A 34 10.19 3.00 0.58
N TYR A 35 9.33 2.00 0.66
CA TYR A 35 8.15 1.90 -0.20
C TYR A 35 6.92 2.33 0.57
N GLU A 36 6.05 3.06 -0.08
CA GLU A 36 4.75 3.44 0.47
C GLU A 36 3.70 2.99 -0.51
N LEU A 37 2.95 1.96 -0.16
CA LEU A 37 1.93 1.39 -1.03
C LEU A 37 0.59 1.43 -0.34
N TYR A 38 -0.47 1.40 -1.14
CA TYR A 38 -1.83 1.33 -0.61
C TYR A 38 -2.44 0.00 -1.03
N ALA A 39 -3.18 -0.60 -0.11
CA ALA A 39 -3.77 -1.91 -0.34
C ALA A 39 -5.09 -2.03 0.40
N ARG A 40 -5.95 -2.89 -0.11
CA ARG A 40 -7.24 -3.13 0.51
C ARG A 40 -7.21 -4.25 1.53
N ARG A 41 -6.17 -5.06 1.51
CA ARG A 41 -6.10 -6.19 2.43
C ARG A 41 -4.70 -6.32 3.01
N VAL A 42 -4.64 -6.34 4.33
CA VAL A 42 -3.40 -6.55 5.05
C VAL A 42 -3.71 -7.51 6.19
N SER A 43 -2.97 -8.58 6.29
CA SER A 43 -3.24 -9.57 7.32
C SER A 43 -2.01 -10.39 7.65
N SER A 44 -2.09 -11.11 8.74
CA SER A 44 -1.11 -12.14 9.05
C SER A 44 -1.42 -13.30 8.15
N GLY A 45 -0.51 -13.66 7.32
CA GLY A 45 -0.79 -14.67 6.34
C GLY A 45 -0.36 -16.05 6.75
N ALA A 46 -0.36 -16.94 5.79
CA ALA A 46 0.03 -18.31 6.01
C ALA A 46 1.53 -18.46 6.24
N LEU A 47 2.32 -17.52 5.79
CA LEU A 47 3.77 -17.61 5.96
C LEU A 47 4.16 -16.98 7.28
N TRP A 48 4.69 -17.80 8.16
CA TRP A 48 5.07 -17.32 9.49
C TRP A 48 6.12 -16.22 9.38
N GLY A 49 5.93 -15.16 10.16
CA GLY A 49 6.89 -14.05 10.16
C GLY A 49 6.71 -13.07 9.01
N PHE A 50 5.70 -13.27 8.20
CA PHE A 50 5.41 -12.38 7.08
C PHE A 50 4.04 -11.76 7.22
N THR A 51 3.89 -10.57 6.70
CA THR A 51 2.59 -9.91 6.61
C THR A 51 2.16 -9.95 5.16
N GLU A 52 0.90 -10.32 4.94
CA GLU A 52 0.35 -10.34 3.59
C GLU A 52 -0.25 -8.98 3.26
N VAL A 53 0.12 -8.47 2.10
CA VAL A 53 -0.46 -7.24 1.57
C VAL A 53 -1.02 -7.58 0.21
N ALA A 54 -2.31 -7.38 0.04
CA ALA A 54 -2.97 -7.78 -1.19
C ALA A 54 -3.93 -6.71 -1.66
N ASP A 55 -4.35 -6.85 -2.89
CA ASP A 55 -5.27 -5.90 -3.52
C ASP A 55 -4.67 -4.50 -3.50
N LEU A 56 -3.49 -4.40 -4.10
CA LEU A 56 -2.80 -3.12 -4.18
C LEU A 56 -3.61 -2.14 -5.01
N VAL A 57 -3.57 -0.88 -4.62
CA VAL A 57 -4.37 0.16 -5.26
C VAL A 57 -3.45 1.18 -5.90
N PHE A 58 -3.66 1.43 -7.17
CA PHE A 58 -2.92 2.46 -7.90
C PHE A 58 -3.90 3.37 -8.59
N ASP A 59 -3.54 4.64 -8.73
CA ASP A 59 -4.39 5.60 -9.42
C ASP A 59 -4.21 5.44 -10.93
N VAL A 60 -5.30 5.11 -11.60
CA VAL A 60 -5.27 4.90 -13.03
C VAL A 60 -6.36 5.75 -13.65
N HIS A 61 -6.00 6.57 -14.61
CA HIS A 61 -6.96 7.36 -15.37
C HIS A 61 -6.95 6.87 -16.81
N GLU A 62 -8.08 6.31 -17.23
CA GLU A 62 -8.19 5.80 -18.59
C GLU A 62 -7.10 4.81 -18.92
N GLY A 63 -6.81 3.94 -17.96
CA GLY A 63 -5.80 2.91 -18.16
C GLY A 63 -4.38 3.38 -18.01
N VAL A 64 -4.16 4.63 -17.68
CA VAL A 64 -2.82 5.18 -17.57
C VAL A 64 -2.57 5.69 -16.17
N VAL A 65 -1.41 5.36 -15.63
CA VAL A 65 -0.98 5.91 -14.35
C VAL A 65 -0.29 7.23 -14.66
N VAL A 66 -0.81 8.30 -14.08
CA VAL A 66 -0.27 9.62 -14.39
C VAL A 66 0.96 10.02 -13.60
N ASP A 67 1.14 9.50 -12.42
CA ASP A 67 2.27 9.87 -11.58
C ASP A 67 3.43 8.91 -11.85
N PRO A 68 4.63 9.41 -12.18
CA PRO A 68 5.75 8.52 -12.50
C PRO A 68 6.14 7.58 -11.37
N ASN A 69 5.98 8.02 -10.11
CA ASN A 69 6.25 7.15 -8.99
C ASN A 69 5.30 5.98 -8.97
N GLU A 70 4.01 6.26 -9.19
CA GLU A 70 3.02 5.20 -9.19
C GLU A 70 3.20 4.29 -10.40
N GLU A 71 3.58 4.84 -11.52
CA GLU A 71 3.80 4.02 -12.69
C GLU A 71 4.92 3.02 -12.44
N ARG A 72 5.98 3.46 -11.81
CA ARG A 72 7.09 2.57 -11.51
C ARG A 72 6.67 1.48 -10.54
N LEU A 73 5.90 1.83 -9.54
CA LEU A 73 5.44 0.85 -8.57
C LEU A 73 4.43 -0.10 -9.19
N ARG A 74 3.59 0.39 -10.07
CA ARG A 74 2.66 -0.46 -10.75
C ARG A 74 3.38 -1.44 -11.64
N ASP A 75 4.46 -1.01 -12.31
CA ASP A 75 5.24 -1.90 -13.12
C ASP A 75 5.86 -3.00 -12.27
N GLU A 76 6.32 -2.64 -11.09
CA GLU A 76 6.97 -3.62 -10.23
C GLU A 76 5.96 -4.60 -9.63
N PHE A 77 4.81 -4.10 -9.19
CA PHE A 77 3.88 -4.91 -8.43
C PHE A 77 2.56 -5.22 -9.13
N GLY A 78 2.41 -4.79 -10.37
CA GLY A 78 1.12 -4.93 -11.04
C GLY A 78 0.69 -6.37 -11.27
N GLN A 79 1.64 -7.29 -11.31
CA GLN A 79 1.33 -8.70 -11.49
C GLN A 79 1.32 -9.44 -10.16
N THR A 80 1.53 -8.75 -9.07
CA THR A 80 1.61 -9.37 -7.76
C THR A 80 0.22 -9.50 -7.17
N ARG A 81 -0.19 -10.73 -6.87
CA ARG A 81 -1.49 -10.94 -6.24
C ARG A 81 -1.40 -10.74 -4.75
N VAL A 82 -0.38 -11.25 -4.14
CA VAL A 82 -0.18 -11.12 -2.71
C VAL A 82 1.28 -10.86 -2.47
N LEU A 83 1.57 -9.81 -1.74
CA LEU A 83 2.93 -9.46 -1.40
C LEU A 83 3.15 -9.89 0.04
N HIS A 84 4.13 -10.75 0.26
CA HIS A 84 4.46 -11.19 1.60
C HIS A 84 5.71 -10.44 2.05
N LEU A 85 5.55 -9.63 3.08
CA LEU A 85 6.65 -8.82 3.57
C LEU A 85 7.13 -9.34 4.91
N PRO A 86 8.44 -9.53 5.08
CA PRO A 86 8.95 -9.90 6.40
C PRO A 86 8.50 -8.86 7.40
N MET A 87 8.04 -9.30 8.54
CA MET A 87 7.47 -8.38 9.53
C MET A 87 8.46 -7.30 9.91
N GLN A 88 9.74 -7.65 10.02
CA GLN A 88 10.71 -6.66 10.45
C GLN A 88 11.05 -5.63 9.38
N SER A 89 10.60 -5.83 8.14
CA SER A 89 10.84 -4.82 7.11
C SER A 89 9.76 -3.74 7.12
N ILE A 90 8.68 -3.98 7.84
CA ILE A 90 7.56 -3.05 7.84
C ILE A 90 7.83 -1.95 8.85
N VAL A 91 7.74 -0.72 8.38
CA VAL A 91 7.93 0.44 9.23
C VAL A 91 6.62 0.80 9.89
N ARG A 92 5.53 0.80 9.12
CA ARG A 92 4.24 1.24 9.65
C ARG A 92 3.12 0.79 8.73
N ILE A 93 2.00 0.46 9.32
CA ILE A 93 0.78 0.18 8.58
C ILE A 93 -0.29 1.10 9.15
N GLU A 94 -0.95 1.84 8.28
CA GLU A 94 -1.99 2.78 8.71
C GLU A 94 -3.27 2.48 7.97
N GLU A 95 -4.37 2.43 8.67
CA GLU A 95 -5.66 2.38 7.99
C GLU A 95 -6.04 3.83 7.71
N VAL A 96 -6.30 4.16 6.47
CA VAL A 96 -6.52 5.54 6.06
C VAL A 96 -7.86 5.66 5.36
N GLU A 97 -8.34 6.89 5.28
CA GLU A 97 -9.64 7.12 4.65
C GLU A 97 -9.52 7.30 3.16
N ARG A 98 -8.42 7.81 2.68
CA ARG A 98 -8.26 7.97 1.24
C ARG A 98 -6.82 7.76 0.84
N LYS A 99 -6.68 7.42 -0.41
CA LYS A 99 -5.39 7.11 -0.96
C LYS A 99 -4.60 8.38 -1.27
N GLY A 100 -3.34 8.40 -0.86
CA GLY A 100 -2.41 9.39 -1.35
C GLY A 100 -1.60 8.78 -2.48
N THR A 101 -0.49 9.40 -2.79
CA THR A 101 0.38 8.92 -3.86
C THR A 101 1.31 7.86 -3.32
N SER A 102 1.35 6.72 -4.00
CA SER A 102 2.32 5.69 -3.66
C SER A 102 3.72 6.17 -4.04
N ALA A 103 4.72 5.74 -3.32
CA ALA A 103 6.06 6.27 -3.52
C ALA A 103 7.13 5.26 -3.17
N ILE A 104 8.29 5.48 -3.75
CA ILE A 104 9.48 4.73 -3.41
C ILE A 104 10.55 5.78 -3.19
N ARG A 105 11.19 5.75 -2.04
CA ARG A 105 12.16 6.77 -1.65
C ARG A 105 13.45 6.12 -1.24
N ASP A 106 14.53 6.86 -1.40
CA ASP A 106 15.82 6.40 -0.93
C ASP A 106 15.82 6.47 0.60
N ALA A 107 16.20 5.39 1.25
CA ALA A 107 16.13 5.34 2.71
C ALA A 107 17.10 6.30 3.37
N ALA A 108 18.21 6.62 2.73
CA ALA A 108 19.22 7.51 3.33
C ALA A 108 18.86 8.97 3.11
N THR A 109 18.33 9.34 1.95
CA THR A 109 18.09 10.75 1.64
C THR A 109 16.64 11.15 1.73
N GLY A 110 15.74 10.19 1.62
CA GLY A 110 14.30 10.49 1.60
C GLY A 110 13.79 10.97 0.24
N GLU A 111 14.66 11.08 -0.73
CA GLU A 111 14.25 11.55 -2.03
C GLU A 111 13.57 10.46 -2.82
N LYS A 112 12.60 10.84 -3.64
CA LYS A 112 11.94 9.87 -4.47
C LYS A 112 12.91 9.32 -5.50
N VAL A 113 12.80 8.02 -5.73
CA VAL A 113 13.74 7.33 -6.57
C VAL A 113 13.45 7.49 -8.05
N VAL A 114 12.25 7.83 -8.39
CA VAL A 114 11.83 7.86 -9.78
C VAL A 114 12.47 8.95 -10.59
N THR A 115 12.97 8.57 -11.73
CA THR A 115 13.41 9.52 -12.73
C THR A 115 12.49 9.33 -13.91
N PRO A 116 11.69 10.32 -14.26
CA PRO A 116 10.67 10.14 -15.27
C PRO A 116 11.25 9.68 -16.59
N PHE A 117 12.40 10.16 -16.93
CA PHE A 117 13.09 9.65 -18.09
C PHE A 117 14.55 9.95 -17.89
N PRO A 118 15.39 9.26 -18.60
CA PRO A 118 16.81 9.42 -18.37
C PRO A 118 17.23 10.81 -18.71
N LEU A 119 17.97 11.41 -17.85
CA LEU A 119 18.53 12.70 -18.11
C LEU A 119 19.80 12.54 -18.88
N PRO A 120 20.09 13.46 -19.73
CA PRO A 120 21.37 13.43 -20.42
C PRO A 120 22.47 13.49 -19.39
N ALA A 121 23.55 12.85 -19.70
CA ALA A 121 24.69 12.91 -18.81
C ALA A 121 25.10 14.33 -18.64
N LYS A 122 25.44 14.72 -17.43
CA LYS A 122 25.88 16.03 -17.20
C LYS A 122 27.18 16.22 -17.84
N PRO A 123 27.35 17.29 -18.52
CA PRO A 123 28.67 17.54 -19.07
C PRO A 123 29.61 17.79 -17.92
N ARG A 124 30.78 17.42 -18.11
CA ARG A 124 31.69 17.56 -17.03
C ARG A 124 32.77 18.46 -17.36
#